data_7d6149328be8866a76d5fd9a7a9a9c67
#
_entry.id   7d6149328be8866a76d5fd9a7a9a9c67
#
_cell.length_a   1.000
_cell.length_b   1.000
_cell.length_c   1.000
_cell.angle_alpha   90.00
_cell.angle_beta   90.00
_cell.angle_gamma   90.00
#
_symmetry.space_group_name_H-M   'P 1'
#
loop_
_entity.id
_entity.type
_entity.pdbx_description
1 polymer ?
#
loop_
_entity_poly.entity_id
_entity_poly.type
_entity_poly.pdbx_seq_one_letter_code
_entity_poly.pdbx_strand_id
1 'polypeptide(L)'
;MTPAQATAELLAVNEQLRTAIDALPIIANTYDRKRAQTFKDLIAAGESTTSAREWATTHCLDESFDQARAKALVESLRERQALLVFLLEHDLLS
;
A
#
# COMPACT_ATOMS: atom_id res chain seq x y z
N MET A 1 -4.94 -2.00 28.67
CA MET A 1 -3.89 -1.07 28.17
C MET A 1 -3.90 0.20 29.01
N THR A 2 -2.76 0.62 29.48
CA THR A 2 -2.61 1.88 30.23
C THR A 2 -2.44 3.05 29.25
N PRO A 3 -2.68 4.31 29.68
CA PRO A 3 -2.38 5.48 28.84
C PRO A 3 -0.93 5.53 28.34
N ALA A 4 0.03 5.14 29.17
CA ALA A 4 1.44 5.10 28.78
C ALA A 4 1.68 4.05 27.69
N GLN A 5 1.07 2.88 27.79
CA GLN A 5 1.16 1.85 26.75
C GLN A 5 0.51 2.30 25.44
N ALA A 6 -0.66 2.95 25.52
CA ALA A 6 -1.35 3.48 24.34
C ALA A 6 -0.52 4.56 23.65
N THR A 7 0.13 5.45 24.40
CA THR A 7 1.00 6.49 23.84
C THR A 7 2.20 5.87 23.14
N ALA A 8 2.83 4.87 23.75
CA ALA A 8 3.97 4.17 23.14
C ALA A 8 3.55 3.46 21.84
N GLU A 9 2.40 2.80 21.86
CA GLU A 9 1.87 2.13 20.65
C GLU A 9 1.50 3.14 19.58
N LEU A 10 0.93 4.29 19.91
CA LEU A 10 0.61 5.35 18.98
C LEU A 10 1.87 5.88 18.28
N LEU A 11 2.95 6.08 19.03
CA LEU A 11 4.23 6.51 18.44
C LEU A 11 4.78 5.46 17.47
N ALA A 12 4.68 4.17 17.82
CA ALA A 12 5.10 3.07 16.95
C ALA A 12 4.24 3.00 15.68
N VAL A 13 2.92 3.14 15.80
CA VAL A 13 1.98 3.17 14.68
C VAL A 13 2.27 4.35 13.75
N ASN A 14 2.54 5.54 14.31
CA ASN A 14 2.88 6.72 13.50
C ASN A 14 4.15 6.49 12.67
N GLU A 15 5.16 5.85 13.23
CA GLU A 15 6.40 5.52 12.52
C GLU A 15 6.15 4.50 11.41
N GLN A 16 5.40 3.44 11.71
CA GLN A 16 5.02 2.43 10.73
C GLN A 16 4.18 3.02 9.60
N LEU A 17 3.23 3.91 9.94
CA LEU A 17 2.37 4.58 8.96
C LEU A 17 3.18 5.47 8.02
N ARG A 18 4.13 6.23 8.55
CA ARG A 18 5.03 7.06 7.73
C ARG A 18 5.81 6.20 6.74
N THR A 19 6.42 5.11 7.22
CA THR A 19 7.16 4.16 6.37
C THR A 19 6.27 3.56 5.28
N ALA A 20 5.06 3.14 5.64
CA ALA A 20 4.11 2.54 4.71
C ALA A 20 3.64 3.54 3.64
N ILE A 21 3.37 4.79 4.03
CA ILE A 21 2.98 5.85 3.09
C ILE A 21 4.13 6.17 2.13
N ASP A 22 5.35 6.28 2.62
CA ASP A 22 6.52 6.58 1.80
C ASP A 22 6.83 5.46 0.79
N ALA A 23 6.45 4.23 1.09
CA ALA A 23 6.62 3.09 0.19
C ALA A 23 5.60 3.07 -0.97
N LEU A 24 4.42 3.69 -0.82
CA LEU A 24 3.35 3.63 -1.84
C LEU A 24 3.78 4.11 -3.23
N PRO A 25 4.42 5.29 -3.39
CA PRO A 25 4.83 5.75 -4.71
C PRO A 25 5.85 4.82 -5.37
N ILE A 26 6.73 4.21 -4.59
CA ILE A 26 7.75 3.28 -5.09
C ILE A 26 7.09 2.01 -5.63
N ILE A 27 6.14 1.46 -4.89
CA ILE A 27 5.41 0.25 -5.28
C ILE A 27 4.56 0.52 -6.52
N ALA A 28 3.83 1.64 -6.55
CA ALA A 28 3.01 2.04 -7.70
C ALA A 28 3.87 2.24 -8.95
N ASN A 29 5.02 2.89 -8.81
CA ASN A 29 5.93 3.15 -9.92
C ASN A 29 6.55 1.85 -10.47
N THR A 30 6.87 0.89 -9.59
CA THR A 30 7.36 -0.43 -10.01
C THR A 30 6.32 -1.16 -10.86
N TYR A 31 5.07 -1.15 -10.43
CA TYR A 31 3.96 -1.73 -11.17
C TYR A 31 3.79 -1.07 -12.54
N ASP A 32 3.72 0.27 -12.57
CA ASP A 32 3.50 1.03 -13.80
C ASP A 32 4.62 0.82 -14.82
N ARG A 33 5.87 0.81 -14.36
CA ARG A 33 7.05 0.58 -15.22
C ARG A 33 7.04 -0.81 -15.83
N LYS A 34 6.79 -1.83 -15.02
CA LYS A 34 6.74 -3.22 -15.51
C LYS A 34 5.62 -3.41 -16.50
N ARG A 35 4.44 -2.87 -16.22
CA ARG A 35 3.29 -2.94 -17.11
C ARG A 35 3.57 -2.25 -18.45
N ALA A 36 4.14 -1.05 -18.42
CA ALA A 36 4.47 -0.30 -19.62
C ALA A 36 5.53 -1.03 -20.46
N GLN A 37 6.55 -1.60 -19.83
CA GLN A 37 7.60 -2.34 -20.54
C GLN A 37 7.04 -3.62 -21.16
N THR A 38 6.22 -4.37 -20.43
CA THR A 38 5.58 -5.59 -20.94
C THR A 38 4.67 -5.26 -22.14
N PHE A 39 3.91 -4.17 -22.07
CA PHE A 39 3.08 -3.71 -23.17
C PHE A 39 3.92 -3.42 -24.43
N LYS A 40 5.02 -2.67 -24.26
CA LYS A 40 5.93 -2.37 -25.37
C LYS A 40 6.53 -3.61 -26.01
N ASP A 41 6.96 -4.57 -25.18
CA ASP A 41 7.54 -5.82 -25.64
C ASP A 41 6.54 -6.66 -26.45
N LEU A 42 5.29 -6.69 -26.01
CA LEU A 42 4.22 -7.41 -26.70
C LEU A 42 3.85 -6.76 -28.03
N ILE A 43 3.79 -5.43 -28.09
CA ILE A 43 3.57 -4.69 -29.36
C ILE A 43 4.73 -4.98 -30.33
N ALA A 44 5.97 -4.96 -29.86
CA ALA A 44 7.14 -5.29 -30.68
C ALA A 44 7.12 -6.74 -31.19
N ALA A 45 6.51 -7.65 -30.44
CA ALA A 45 6.32 -9.05 -30.84
C ALA A 45 5.15 -9.26 -31.80
N GLY A 46 4.41 -8.22 -32.17
CA GLY A 46 3.33 -8.29 -33.16
C GLY A 46 1.93 -8.44 -32.56
N GLU A 47 1.77 -8.35 -31.25
CA GLU A 47 0.46 -8.41 -30.62
C GLU A 47 -0.37 -7.15 -30.92
N SER A 48 -1.69 -7.31 -30.99
CA SER A 48 -2.60 -6.17 -31.10
C SER A 48 -2.58 -5.33 -29.83
N THR A 49 -2.96 -4.04 -29.93
CA THR A 49 -3.01 -3.13 -28.78
C THR A 49 -3.90 -3.67 -27.66
N THR A 50 -5.08 -4.22 -28.00
CA THR A 50 -6.00 -4.80 -27.02
C THR A 50 -5.40 -6.02 -26.33
N SER A 51 -4.85 -6.97 -27.11
CA SER A 51 -4.20 -8.17 -26.60
C SER A 51 -2.99 -7.83 -25.73
N ALA A 52 -2.13 -6.92 -26.19
CA ALA A 52 -0.95 -6.49 -25.45
C ALA A 52 -1.32 -5.85 -24.11
N ARG A 53 -2.40 -5.07 -24.06
CA ARG A 53 -2.89 -4.42 -22.83
C ARG A 53 -3.39 -5.45 -21.82
N GLU A 54 -4.17 -6.43 -22.26
CA GLU A 54 -4.67 -7.50 -21.41
C GLU A 54 -3.54 -8.38 -20.86
N TRP A 55 -2.61 -8.79 -21.71
CA TRP A 55 -1.45 -9.60 -21.31
C TRP A 55 -0.51 -8.84 -20.38
N ALA A 56 -0.28 -7.54 -20.61
CA ALA A 56 0.55 -6.73 -19.72
C ALA A 56 -0.05 -6.68 -18.31
N THR A 57 -1.36 -6.53 -18.20
CA THR A 57 -2.05 -6.56 -16.90
C THR A 57 -1.91 -7.93 -16.22
N THR A 58 -2.09 -9.02 -16.97
CA THR A 58 -1.96 -10.38 -16.44
C THR A 58 -0.53 -10.68 -15.96
N HIS A 59 0.49 -10.25 -16.70
CA HIS A 59 1.89 -10.44 -16.33
C HIS A 59 2.33 -9.61 -15.11
N CYS A 60 1.53 -8.63 -14.70
CA CYS A 60 1.83 -7.76 -13.56
C CYS A 60 0.91 -8.00 -12.36
N LEU A 61 0.28 -9.18 -12.26
CA LEU A 61 -0.64 -9.49 -11.15
C LEU A 61 0.06 -9.44 -9.78
N ASP A 62 1.28 -9.97 -9.67
CA ASP A 62 2.01 -9.96 -8.40
C ASP A 62 2.27 -8.53 -7.92
N GLU A 63 2.68 -7.65 -8.82
CA GLU A 63 2.91 -6.24 -8.51
C GLU A 63 1.60 -5.51 -8.17
N SER A 64 0.50 -5.88 -8.84
CA SER A 64 -0.83 -5.36 -8.52
C SER A 64 -1.28 -5.78 -7.11
N PHE A 65 -1.03 -7.03 -6.72
CA PHE A 65 -1.32 -7.50 -5.38
C PHE A 65 -0.43 -6.84 -4.34
N ASP A 66 0.84 -6.60 -4.63
CA ASP A 66 1.74 -5.87 -3.75
C ASP A 66 1.24 -4.45 -3.50
N GLN A 67 0.76 -3.77 -4.53
CA GLN A 67 0.17 -2.44 -4.41
C GLN A 67 -1.09 -2.45 -3.54
N ALA A 68 -1.98 -3.43 -3.76
CA ALA A 68 -3.20 -3.58 -2.97
C ALA A 68 -2.89 -3.85 -1.49
N ARG A 69 -1.92 -4.73 -1.21
CA ARG A 69 -1.47 -5.01 0.15
C ARG A 69 -0.87 -3.79 0.84
N ALA A 70 -0.08 -3.00 0.10
CA ALA A 70 0.51 -1.78 0.64
C ALA A 70 -0.56 -0.74 1.00
N LYS A 71 -1.58 -0.58 0.18
CA LYS A 71 -2.72 0.32 0.47
C LYS A 71 -3.52 -0.17 1.67
N ALA A 72 -3.79 -1.48 1.74
CA ALA A 72 -4.50 -2.08 2.87
C ALA A 72 -3.75 -1.91 4.19
N LEU A 73 -2.42 -2.02 4.17
CA LEU A 73 -1.59 -1.75 5.34
C LEU A 73 -1.73 -0.31 5.84
N VAL A 74 -1.69 0.66 4.93
CA VAL A 74 -1.88 2.08 5.27
C VAL A 74 -3.25 2.31 5.91
N GLU A 75 -4.32 1.75 5.35
CA GLU A 75 -5.66 1.86 5.91
C GLU A 75 -5.75 1.25 7.30
N SER A 76 -5.20 0.04 7.50
CA SER A 76 -5.17 -0.64 8.78
C SER A 76 -4.44 0.17 9.85
N LEU A 77 -3.28 0.75 9.49
CA LEU A 77 -2.51 1.59 10.41
C LEU A 77 -3.24 2.89 10.76
N ARG A 78 -3.95 3.49 9.80
CA ARG A 78 -4.77 4.68 10.04
C ARG A 78 -5.94 4.40 10.99
N GLU A 79 -6.60 3.26 10.82
CA GLU A 79 -7.67 2.82 11.72
C GLU A 79 -7.14 2.61 13.14
N ARG A 80 -5.97 1.95 13.27
CA ARG A 80 -5.33 1.75 14.58
C ARG A 80 -4.93 3.07 15.21
N GLN A 81 -4.37 4.00 14.44
CA GLN A 81 -4.04 5.34 14.90
C GLN A 81 -5.27 6.07 15.44
N ALA A 82 -6.35 6.08 14.67
CA ALA A 82 -7.60 6.74 15.05
C ALA A 82 -8.18 6.14 16.35
N LEU A 83 -8.15 4.81 16.50
CA LEU A 83 -8.60 4.13 17.71
C LEU A 83 -7.78 4.56 18.93
N LEU A 84 -6.46 4.56 18.82
CA LEU A 84 -5.57 4.92 19.94
C LEU A 84 -5.76 6.39 20.34
N VAL A 85 -5.89 7.28 19.37
CA VAL A 85 -6.18 8.71 19.62
C VAL A 85 -7.52 8.87 20.32
N PHE A 86 -8.56 8.19 19.85
CA PHE A 86 -9.89 8.20 20.46
C PHE A 86 -9.84 7.74 21.92
N LEU A 87 -9.17 6.62 22.20
CA LEU A 87 -9.05 6.07 23.55
C LEU A 87 -8.32 7.02 24.51
N LEU A 88 -7.27 7.71 24.01
CA LEU A 88 -6.51 8.68 24.80
C LEU A 88 -7.31 9.95 25.04
N GLU A 89 -7.98 10.50 24.01
CA GLU A 89 -8.76 11.75 24.12
C GLU A 89 -9.96 11.62 25.02
N HIS A 90 -10.60 10.45 25.06
CA HIS A 90 -11.81 10.21 25.84
C HIS A 90 -11.54 9.55 27.20
N ASP A 91 -10.27 9.41 27.56
CA ASP A 91 -9.85 8.82 28.84
C ASP A 91 -10.49 7.45 29.11
N LEU A 92 -10.55 6.60 28.08
CA LEU A 92 -11.16 5.27 28.14
C LEU A 92 -10.18 4.16 28.53
N LEU A 93 -8.96 4.53 28.89
CA LEU A 93 -7.90 3.60 29.28
C LEU A 93 -7.74 3.53 30.79
N SER A 94 -7.50 2.33 31.28
CA SER A 94 -7.27 2.10 32.70
C SER A 94 -5.82 2.28 33.12
#